data_b1413946bedb0d68021722c045b759a2
#
_entry.id   b1413946bedb0d68021722c045b759a2
#
_cell.length_a   1.000
_cell.length_b   1.000
_cell.length_c   1.000
_cell.angle_alpha   90.00
_cell.angle_beta   90.00
_cell.angle_gamma   90.00
#
_symmetry.space_group_name_H-M   'P 1'
#
loop_
_entity.id
_entity.type
_entity.pdbx_description
1 polymer ?
#
loop_
_entity_poly.entity_id
_entity_poly.type
_entity_poly.pdbx_seq_one_letter_code
_entity_poly.pdbx_strand_id
1 'polypeptide(L)'
;EKFEHYFEKDGLPNDYIYGILGDNNKNLWISTNNGLSKFNPKLKENAFRNYFEIDGLQGNEFNQGAYHKGKSGKLYFGGVNGYNAFYPEEIKSNNHIPPIVITSFIKAGKEALLDTFISEKKFIELSYKDYFFEFEFVALDYISPSKNLYSYKLEGFDNDWTQPSTRNYASYTNLSGGDYIFRVKGTNNDGVWNEEGVAIHIRIVPPFYKTNTFIIASIIFTVLSIILFFRYRTNRIRKEKQLLEIKVQERTLELAQKNKDITSSIEYAKRIQEAILPQQDFIFKYLPHSFILYKPKDIVSGDFYWFGIKNNKKIIAAVDCTGHGVPGAFMSMIGHNLLNQIINENGITSPSEILNQLNLGVQQALKQHENSETRDGMDVCLCVFDDFTQKLNYAGAYRPLYIINKNKELKIFEGDKFPIGGAQIRGERKFTEHTIYINEGDTFYLFSDGYADQFGGDKGKKFMLKRFQQLLIEIYDYSMKEQGELLDKNIEKWKNGTDQVDDILVIGIRY
;
A
#
# COMPACT_ATOMS: atom_id res chain seq x y z
N GLU A 1 -28.97 54.44 60.84
CA GLU A 1 -29.22 55.15 59.58
C GLU A 1 -28.59 54.29 58.46
N LYS A 2 -29.35 54.09 57.38
CA LYS A 2 -28.87 53.36 56.20
C LYS A 2 -28.53 54.40 55.15
N PHE A 3 -27.27 54.38 54.64
CA PHE A 3 -26.83 55.28 53.59
C PHE A 3 -26.95 54.54 52.23
N GLU A 4 -27.44 55.25 51.25
CA GLU A 4 -27.45 54.79 49.84
C GLU A 4 -26.50 55.70 49.09
N HIS A 5 -25.67 55.06 48.27
CA HIS A 5 -24.66 55.71 47.42
C HIS A 5 -25.06 55.64 45.97
N TYR A 6 -24.93 56.73 45.25
CA TYR A 6 -25.23 56.85 43.82
C TYR A 6 -24.00 57.36 43.09
N PHE A 7 -23.70 56.76 41.99
CA PHE A 7 -22.55 57.02 41.12
C PHE A 7 -23.01 57.23 39.66
N GLU A 8 -22.07 57.56 38.74
CA GLU A 8 -22.34 57.68 37.33
C GLU A 8 -23.00 56.38 36.77
N LYS A 9 -22.58 55.19 37.22
CA LYS A 9 -23.19 53.91 36.85
C LYS A 9 -24.66 53.77 37.25
N ASP A 10 -25.11 54.55 38.22
CA ASP A 10 -26.49 54.53 38.72
C ASP A 10 -27.34 55.63 38.05
N GLY A 11 -26.74 56.42 37.14
CA GLY A 11 -27.40 57.44 36.33
C GLY A 11 -27.03 58.91 36.65
N LEU A 12 -26.14 59.21 37.60
CA LEU A 12 -25.57 60.52 37.74
C LEU A 12 -24.77 60.95 36.52
N PRO A 13 -24.77 62.24 36.10
CA PRO A 13 -24.00 62.69 34.96
C PRO A 13 -22.51 62.82 35.26
N ASN A 14 -22.13 62.90 36.51
CA ASN A 14 -20.76 62.91 37.01
C ASN A 14 -20.72 62.71 38.51
N ASP A 15 -19.69 62.05 39.07
CA ASP A 15 -19.54 61.79 40.51
C ASP A 15 -19.10 63.01 41.34
N TYR A 16 -18.63 64.12 40.70
CA TYR A 16 -18.26 65.32 41.33
C TYR A 16 -19.49 66.27 41.48
N ILE A 17 -20.07 66.34 42.65
CA ILE A 17 -21.27 67.11 42.98
C ILE A 17 -20.88 68.48 43.56
N TYR A 18 -21.38 69.54 42.95
CA TYR A 18 -21.08 70.90 43.34
C TYR A 18 -22.21 71.55 44.15
N GLY A 19 -23.46 71.18 43.97
CA GLY A 19 -24.60 71.72 44.69
C GLY A 19 -25.83 70.82 44.56
N ILE A 20 -26.66 70.84 45.62
CA ILE A 20 -27.92 70.10 45.70
C ILE A 20 -29.02 71.03 46.16
N LEU A 21 -30.10 71.15 45.38
CA LEU A 21 -31.30 71.94 45.79
C LEU A 21 -32.55 71.04 45.65
N GLY A 22 -33.42 71.10 46.67
CA GLY A 22 -34.72 70.42 46.65
C GLY A 22 -35.79 71.27 45.98
N ASP A 23 -36.60 70.65 45.09
CA ASP A 23 -37.80 71.28 44.52
C ASP A 23 -39.03 71.04 45.42
N ASN A 24 -40.16 71.61 45.01
CA ASN A 24 -41.41 71.52 45.78
C ASN A 24 -42.05 70.11 45.68
N ASN A 25 -41.64 69.32 44.71
CA ASN A 25 -42.08 67.95 44.46
C ASN A 25 -41.19 66.88 45.11
N LYS A 26 -40.21 67.35 46.00
CA LYS A 26 -39.24 66.48 46.67
C LYS A 26 -38.21 65.80 45.77
N ASN A 27 -38.00 66.31 44.55
CA ASN A 27 -36.87 65.93 43.75
C ASN A 27 -35.64 66.72 44.16
N LEU A 28 -34.46 66.18 43.96
CA LEU A 28 -33.19 66.86 44.13
C LEU A 28 -32.61 67.27 42.78
N TRP A 29 -32.23 68.53 42.67
CA TRP A 29 -31.52 69.05 41.51
C TRP A 29 -30.03 69.12 41.88
N ILE A 30 -29.22 68.43 41.19
CA ILE A 30 -27.81 68.16 41.49
C ILE A 30 -26.95 68.75 40.41
N SER A 31 -26.15 69.80 40.71
CA SER A 31 -25.15 70.29 39.76
C SER A 31 -23.85 69.52 39.89
N THR A 32 -23.25 69.20 38.79
CA THR A 32 -22.05 68.34 38.71
C THR A 32 -20.99 68.98 37.81
N ASN A 33 -19.83 68.33 37.70
CA ASN A 33 -18.80 68.72 36.77
C ASN A 33 -19.18 68.41 35.28
N ASN A 34 -20.26 67.68 35.04
CA ASN A 34 -20.71 67.33 33.67
C ASN A 34 -22.25 67.29 33.60
N GLY A 35 -22.90 68.43 33.83
CA GLY A 35 -24.34 68.58 33.71
C GLY A 35 -25.08 68.76 34.98
N LEU A 36 -26.42 69.03 34.87
CA LEU A 36 -27.37 69.17 35.96
C LEU A 36 -28.30 67.94 35.96
N SER A 37 -28.47 67.32 37.11
CA SER A 37 -29.32 66.15 37.25
C SER A 37 -30.53 66.42 38.13
N LYS A 38 -31.71 65.99 37.68
CA LYS A 38 -32.91 65.91 38.53
C LYS A 38 -33.03 64.48 39.05
N PHE A 39 -32.87 64.28 40.34
CA PHE A 39 -33.00 63.02 41.05
C PHE A 39 -34.36 62.88 41.73
N ASN A 40 -35.08 61.84 41.45
CA ASN A 40 -36.32 61.49 42.11
C ASN A 40 -36.10 60.34 43.09
N PRO A 41 -35.98 60.56 44.40
CA PRO A 41 -35.68 59.52 45.38
C PRO A 41 -36.80 58.48 45.59
N LYS A 42 -37.96 58.67 44.98
CA LYS A 42 -39.08 57.71 45.04
C LYS A 42 -39.01 56.64 43.96
N LEU A 43 -38.22 56.85 42.94
CA LEU A 43 -38.06 55.91 41.85
C LEU A 43 -36.88 54.96 42.12
N LYS A 44 -37.04 53.69 41.86
CA LYS A 44 -35.98 52.69 41.97
C LYS A 44 -35.16 52.54 40.68
N GLU A 45 -35.80 52.79 39.56
CA GLU A 45 -35.20 52.79 38.25
C GLU A 45 -35.45 54.12 37.54
N ASN A 46 -34.51 54.55 36.72
CA ASN A 46 -34.57 55.84 36.01
C ASN A 46 -34.78 57.01 36.96
N ALA A 47 -34.17 56.94 38.16
CA ALA A 47 -34.30 57.96 39.19
C ALA A 47 -33.65 59.30 38.82
N PHE A 48 -32.71 59.28 37.88
CA PHE A 48 -31.96 60.46 37.44
C PHE A 48 -32.41 60.88 36.04
N ARG A 49 -32.57 62.18 35.82
CA ARG A 49 -32.77 62.84 34.53
C ARG A 49 -31.71 63.90 34.37
N ASN A 50 -30.84 63.75 33.37
CA ASN A 50 -29.69 64.59 33.17
C ASN A 50 -29.95 65.66 32.10
N TYR A 51 -29.48 66.85 32.35
CA TYR A 51 -29.53 67.99 31.43
C TYR A 51 -28.09 68.44 31.18
N PHE A 52 -27.84 68.77 29.90
CA PHE A 52 -26.54 69.20 29.43
C PHE A 52 -26.65 70.54 28.66
N GLU A 53 -25.54 71.06 28.15
CA GLU A 53 -25.52 72.28 27.36
C GLU A 53 -26.53 72.22 26.16
N ILE A 54 -26.67 71.06 25.55
CA ILE A 54 -27.63 70.82 24.43
C ILE A 54 -29.11 71.00 24.89
N ASP A 55 -29.40 70.94 26.17
CA ASP A 55 -30.72 71.14 26.73
C ASP A 55 -30.96 72.64 27.19
N GLY A 56 -29.99 73.50 26.84
CA GLY A 56 -30.07 74.92 27.16
C GLY A 56 -29.39 75.32 28.47
N LEU A 57 -28.51 74.47 28.99
CA LEU A 57 -27.66 74.88 30.09
C LEU A 57 -26.58 75.85 29.58
N GLN A 58 -26.06 76.71 30.50
CA GLN A 58 -24.96 77.61 30.23
C GLN A 58 -23.65 76.91 29.79
N GLY A 59 -23.53 75.62 30.06
CA GLY A 59 -22.43 74.71 29.84
C GLY A 59 -22.61 73.52 30.73
N ASN A 60 -21.76 72.48 30.55
CA ASN A 60 -21.86 71.25 31.31
C ASN A 60 -21.17 71.38 32.71
N GLU A 61 -20.20 72.27 32.85
CA GLU A 61 -19.46 72.46 34.12
C GLU A 61 -20.09 73.50 34.98
N PHE A 62 -20.44 73.10 36.21
CA PHE A 62 -20.97 73.99 37.24
C PHE A 62 -19.88 74.34 38.28
N ASN A 63 -20.07 75.45 39.02
CA ASN A 63 -19.11 75.90 40.02
C ASN A 63 -19.53 75.47 41.45
N GLN A 64 -18.52 75.03 42.23
CA GLN A 64 -18.75 74.67 43.63
C GLN A 64 -19.35 75.86 44.45
N GLY A 65 -20.44 75.59 45.17
CA GLY A 65 -21.08 76.57 46.00
C GLY A 65 -21.95 77.59 45.23
N ALA A 66 -22.00 77.58 43.92
CA ALA A 66 -22.75 78.50 43.08
C ALA A 66 -24.18 78.00 42.79
N TYR A 67 -24.97 77.82 43.86
CA TYR A 67 -26.38 77.41 43.75
C TYR A 67 -27.23 78.11 44.78
N HIS A 68 -28.47 78.44 44.37
CA HIS A 68 -29.40 79.18 45.25
C HIS A 68 -30.85 78.83 44.89
N LYS A 69 -31.70 78.70 45.90
CA LYS A 69 -33.16 78.60 45.74
C LYS A 69 -33.80 79.95 46.22
N GLY A 70 -34.37 80.64 45.24
CA GLY A 70 -35.07 81.89 45.51
C GLY A 70 -36.38 81.68 46.30
N LYS A 71 -36.87 82.72 46.93
CA LYS A 71 -38.13 82.71 47.72
C LYS A 71 -39.35 82.32 46.85
N SER A 72 -39.31 82.58 45.57
CA SER A 72 -40.35 82.19 44.58
C SER A 72 -40.29 80.68 44.18
N GLY A 73 -39.33 79.90 44.65
CA GLY A 73 -39.11 78.53 44.25
C GLY A 73 -38.20 78.36 43.01
N LYS A 74 -37.75 79.50 42.44
CA LYS A 74 -36.84 79.51 41.29
C LYS A 74 -35.47 79.00 41.72
N LEU A 75 -34.90 78.02 40.97
CA LEU A 75 -33.58 77.49 41.23
C LEU A 75 -32.56 78.20 40.35
N TYR A 76 -31.36 78.43 40.92
CA TYR A 76 -30.22 79.04 40.24
C TYR A 76 -29.02 78.16 40.45
N PHE A 77 -28.32 77.89 39.32
CA PHE A 77 -27.07 77.14 39.35
C PHE A 77 -26.05 77.86 38.44
N GLY A 78 -24.92 78.26 39.01
CA GLY A 78 -23.85 78.99 38.37
C GLY A 78 -22.79 78.02 37.83
N GLY A 79 -22.24 78.31 36.68
CA GLY A 79 -21.16 77.53 36.05
C GLY A 79 -20.20 78.49 35.35
N VAL A 80 -19.28 77.87 34.53
CA VAL A 80 -18.17 78.62 33.89
C VAL A 80 -18.60 79.63 32.82
N ASN A 81 -19.76 79.46 32.20
CA ASN A 81 -20.26 80.31 31.09
C ASN A 81 -21.49 81.15 31.51
N GLY A 82 -21.75 81.27 32.83
CA GLY A 82 -22.90 82.01 33.36
C GLY A 82 -23.73 81.24 34.38
N TYR A 83 -25.04 81.39 34.38
CA TYR A 83 -25.91 80.64 35.26
C TYR A 83 -27.21 80.22 34.58
N ASN A 84 -27.79 79.13 35.08
CA ASN A 84 -29.12 78.68 34.68
C ASN A 84 -30.10 79.06 35.79
N ALA A 85 -31.24 79.57 35.41
CA ALA A 85 -32.29 79.95 36.33
C ALA A 85 -33.66 79.53 35.80
N PHE A 86 -34.33 78.62 36.55
CA PHE A 86 -35.57 78.01 36.06
C PHE A 86 -36.52 77.68 37.23
N TYR A 87 -37.76 77.54 36.90
CA TYR A 87 -38.74 76.93 37.81
C TYR A 87 -38.83 75.44 37.52
N PRO A 88 -38.61 74.57 38.48
CA PRO A 88 -38.67 73.11 38.25
C PRO A 88 -39.99 72.60 37.64
N GLU A 89 -41.07 73.27 37.94
CA GLU A 89 -42.42 72.99 37.46
C GLU A 89 -42.61 73.30 35.96
N GLU A 90 -41.81 74.22 35.43
CA GLU A 90 -41.85 74.61 34.00
C GLU A 90 -41.06 73.65 33.12
N ILE A 91 -40.20 72.81 33.72
CA ILE A 91 -39.47 71.78 32.96
C ILE A 91 -40.42 70.65 32.70
N LYS A 92 -41.01 70.65 31.47
CA LYS A 92 -41.97 69.64 31.00
C LYS A 92 -41.23 68.45 30.50
N SER A 93 -41.76 67.25 30.77
CA SER A 93 -41.30 66.00 30.13
C SER A 93 -41.91 65.89 28.76
N ASN A 94 -41.14 65.46 27.81
CA ASN A 94 -41.62 65.07 26.45
C ASN A 94 -42.20 63.64 26.48
N ASN A 95 -43.55 63.62 26.55
CA ASN A 95 -44.28 62.33 26.59
C ASN A 95 -44.68 61.86 25.16
N HIS A 96 -44.20 62.56 24.11
CA HIS A 96 -44.48 62.18 22.72
C HIS A 96 -43.81 60.87 22.40
N ILE A 97 -44.57 59.93 21.92
CA ILE A 97 -44.05 58.66 21.34
C ILE A 97 -43.65 58.95 19.91
N PRO A 98 -42.35 58.99 19.55
CA PRO A 98 -41.92 59.40 18.24
C PRO A 98 -42.21 58.26 17.20
N PRO A 99 -42.81 58.57 16.04
CA PRO A 99 -42.82 57.64 14.94
C PRO A 99 -41.40 57.33 14.51
N ILE A 100 -41.12 56.03 14.24
CA ILE A 100 -39.82 55.58 13.72
C ILE A 100 -39.96 55.39 12.24
N VAL A 101 -39.05 55.98 11.47
CA VAL A 101 -39.06 55.90 10.01
C VAL A 101 -37.69 55.43 9.49
N ILE A 102 -37.68 54.51 8.56
CA ILE A 102 -36.47 54.15 7.80
C ILE A 102 -36.31 55.16 6.72
N THR A 103 -35.16 55.83 6.70
CA THR A 103 -34.91 57.00 5.81
C THR A 103 -34.09 56.60 4.58
N SER A 104 -33.20 55.62 4.71
CA SER A 104 -32.36 55.16 3.63
C SER A 104 -32.14 53.66 3.66
N PHE A 105 -31.98 53.10 2.48
CA PHE A 105 -31.51 51.71 2.29
C PHE A 105 -30.31 51.72 1.37
N ILE A 106 -29.17 51.37 1.89
CA ILE A 106 -27.90 51.39 1.15
C ILE A 106 -27.52 49.93 0.83
N LYS A 107 -27.18 49.71 -0.43
CA LYS A 107 -26.75 48.42 -0.94
C LYS A 107 -25.39 48.57 -1.60
N ALA A 108 -24.40 47.75 -1.17
CA ALA A 108 -23.02 47.79 -1.68
C ALA A 108 -22.43 49.24 -1.67
N GLY A 109 -22.72 50.01 -0.60
CA GLY A 109 -22.20 51.35 -0.39
C GLY A 109 -22.87 52.46 -1.23
N LYS A 110 -24.00 52.16 -1.90
CA LYS A 110 -24.79 53.11 -2.67
C LYS A 110 -26.25 53.02 -2.26
N GLU A 111 -26.94 54.14 -2.29
CA GLU A 111 -28.39 54.15 -2.06
C GLU A 111 -29.08 53.27 -3.10
N ALA A 112 -29.93 52.36 -2.62
CA ALA A 112 -30.60 51.42 -3.47
C ALA A 112 -31.78 52.08 -4.22
N LEU A 113 -31.84 51.90 -5.54
CA LEU A 113 -33.00 52.31 -6.31
C LEU A 113 -34.16 51.36 -6.03
N LEU A 114 -35.14 51.86 -5.30
CA LEU A 114 -36.36 51.15 -4.98
C LEU A 114 -37.52 51.68 -5.86
N ASP A 115 -38.54 50.88 -6.02
CA ASP A 115 -39.77 51.20 -6.77
C ASP A 115 -40.71 52.19 -5.99
N THR A 116 -40.52 52.25 -4.65
CA THR A 116 -41.27 53.16 -3.74
C THR A 116 -40.29 53.69 -2.68
N PHE A 117 -40.71 54.75 -1.96
CA PHE A 117 -39.90 55.24 -0.82
C PHE A 117 -39.68 54.16 0.21
N ILE A 118 -38.47 54.09 0.75
CA ILE A 118 -38.09 53.07 1.74
C ILE A 118 -38.99 53.13 2.99
N SER A 119 -39.48 54.29 3.39
CA SER A 119 -40.40 54.50 4.48
C SER A 119 -41.75 53.80 4.36
N GLU A 120 -42.18 53.51 3.10
CA GLU A 120 -43.42 52.80 2.80
C GLU A 120 -43.20 51.34 2.43
N LYS A 121 -41.91 50.95 2.26
CA LYS A 121 -41.56 49.63 1.81
C LYS A 121 -41.67 48.60 2.95
N LYS A 122 -42.43 47.51 2.70
CA LYS A 122 -42.60 46.42 3.67
C LYS A 122 -41.80 45.17 3.32
N PHE A 123 -41.31 45.07 2.07
CA PHE A 123 -40.61 43.92 1.60
C PHE A 123 -39.47 44.31 0.66
N ILE A 124 -38.31 43.74 0.87
CA ILE A 124 -37.13 43.91 0.01
C ILE A 124 -36.63 42.51 -0.39
N GLU A 125 -36.40 42.30 -1.69
CA GLU A 125 -35.74 41.13 -2.20
C GLU A 125 -34.29 41.45 -2.56
N LEU A 126 -33.36 40.66 -2.03
CA LEU A 126 -31.94 40.78 -2.27
C LEU A 126 -31.40 39.52 -2.95
N SER A 127 -30.42 39.71 -3.82
CA SER A 127 -29.66 38.61 -4.37
C SER A 127 -28.56 38.14 -3.40
N TYR A 128 -28.18 36.90 -3.49
CA TYR A 128 -26.99 36.40 -2.76
C TYR A 128 -25.70 37.18 -3.07
N LYS A 129 -25.69 38.00 -4.12
CA LYS A 129 -24.58 38.89 -4.50
C LYS A 129 -24.56 40.19 -3.70
N ASP A 130 -25.69 40.51 -3.05
CA ASP A 130 -25.86 41.70 -2.25
C ASP A 130 -25.36 41.43 -0.81
N TYR A 131 -24.05 41.23 -0.68
CA TYR A 131 -23.39 40.79 0.53
C TYR A 131 -23.28 41.83 1.64
N PHE A 132 -23.61 43.12 1.34
CA PHE A 132 -23.61 44.23 2.28
C PHE A 132 -24.83 45.11 2.07
N PHE A 133 -25.56 45.39 3.12
CA PHE A 133 -26.61 46.39 3.09
C PHE A 133 -26.73 47.09 4.47
N GLU A 134 -27.30 48.30 4.44
CA GLU A 134 -27.45 49.14 5.62
C GLU A 134 -28.79 49.86 5.57
N PHE A 135 -29.44 49.98 6.71
CA PHE A 135 -30.61 50.80 6.91
C PHE A 135 -30.24 52.03 7.75
N GLU A 136 -30.66 53.20 7.32
CA GLU A 136 -30.68 54.40 8.17
C GLU A 136 -32.10 54.65 8.62
N PHE A 137 -32.25 55.09 9.86
CA PHE A 137 -33.56 55.30 10.46
C PHE A 137 -33.52 56.49 11.42
N VAL A 138 -34.71 57.09 11.69
CA VAL A 138 -34.84 58.23 12.56
C VAL A 138 -36.13 58.16 13.38
N ALA A 139 -36.07 58.61 14.60
CA ALA A 139 -37.24 58.92 15.42
C ALA A 139 -37.69 60.35 15.12
N LEU A 140 -38.95 60.52 14.73
CA LEU A 140 -39.48 61.86 14.37
C LEU A 140 -39.79 62.68 15.66
N ASP A 141 -38.76 62.97 16.39
CA ASP A 141 -38.75 63.91 17.52
C ASP A 141 -37.66 64.95 17.31
N TYR A 142 -38.07 66.21 17.23
CA TYR A 142 -37.21 67.34 16.81
C TYR A 142 -36.73 68.16 17.97
N ILE A 143 -37.09 67.85 19.23
CA ILE A 143 -36.73 68.66 20.41
C ILE A 143 -35.23 68.56 20.67
N SER A 144 -34.70 67.34 20.73
CA SER A 144 -33.27 67.10 20.86
C SER A 144 -32.90 65.78 20.18
N PRO A 145 -32.82 65.73 18.81
CA PRO A 145 -32.66 64.49 18.06
C PRO A 145 -31.40 63.69 18.37
N SER A 146 -30.33 64.37 18.79
CA SER A 146 -29.06 63.75 19.19
C SER A 146 -29.14 62.86 20.46
N LYS A 147 -30.22 63.01 21.25
CA LYS A 147 -30.51 62.20 22.44
C LYS A 147 -31.43 61.03 22.17
N ASN A 148 -32.05 60.98 20.99
CA ASN A 148 -32.91 59.86 20.65
C ASN A 148 -32.07 58.55 20.62
N LEU A 149 -32.56 57.54 21.30
CA LEU A 149 -31.92 56.22 21.37
C LEU A 149 -32.65 55.27 20.43
N TYR A 150 -31.88 54.38 19.82
CA TYR A 150 -32.39 53.34 18.94
C TYR A 150 -31.94 51.99 19.42
N SER A 151 -32.78 51.01 19.18
CA SER A 151 -32.45 49.60 19.32
C SER A 151 -33.03 48.85 18.10
N TYR A 152 -32.25 48.03 17.49
CA TYR A 152 -32.64 47.28 16.26
C TYR A 152 -32.26 45.81 16.35
N LYS A 153 -32.88 45.03 15.51
CA LYS A 153 -32.70 43.58 15.43
C LYS A 153 -33.05 43.09 14.04
N LEU A 154 -32.26 42.15 13.52
CA LEU A 154 -32.59 41.39 12.34
C LEU A 154 -33.03 39.98 12.76
N GLU A 155 -34.35 39.75 12.81
CA GLU A 155 -34.91 38.45 13.13
C GLU A 155 -34.45 37.42 12.08
N GLY A 156 -34.02 36.26 12.53
CA GLY A 156 -33.41 35.24 11.70
C GLY A 156 -31.87 35.31 11.64
N PHE A 157 -31.28 36.39 12.20
CA PHE A 157 -29.83 36.57 12.32
C PHE A 157 -29.39 36.94 13.73
N ASP A 158 -29.97 38.02 14.30
CA ASP A 158 -29.65 38.50 15.66
C ASP A 158 -30.43 37.70 16.70
N ASN A 159 -29.80 37.31 17.78
CA ASN A 159 -30.47 36.64 18.91
C ASN A 159 -31.35 37.63 19.69
N ASP A 160 -30.80 38.82 20.00
CA ASP A 160 -31.43 39.83 20.83
C ASP A 160 -31.40 41.21 20.17
N TRP A 161 -32.14 42.15 20.78
CA TRP A 161 -32.07 43.56 20.41
C TRP A 161 -30.70 44.14 20.74
N THR A 162 -30.21 45.07 19.88
CA THR A 162 -29.01 45.84 20.21
C THR A 162 -29.22 46.68 21.46
N GLN A 163 -28.14 46.94 22.19
CA GLN A 163 -28.21 47.87 23.31
C GLN A 163 -28.62 49.27 22.80
N PRO A 164 -29.50 49.98 23.55
CA PRO A 164 -29.91 51.30 23.14
C PRO A 164 -28.73 52.26 22.95
N SER A 165 -28.68 52.92 21.82
CA SER A 165 -27.61 53.86 21.47
C SER A 165 -28.15 54.99 20.57
N THR A 166 -27.37 56.03 20.42
CA THR A 166 -27.68 57.12 19.49
C THR A 166 -27.37 56.79 18.00
N ARG A 167 -26.87 55.59 17.74
CA ARG A 167 -26.56 55.10 16.41
C ARG A 167 -27.86 54.89 15.62
N ASN A 168 -28.04 55.65 14.54
CA ASN A 168 -29.24 55.68 13.73
C ASN A 168 -29.14 54.91 12.42
N TYR A 169 -28.22 53.91 12.35
CA TYR A 169 -28.05 53.01 11.24
C TYR A 169 -27.71 51.60 11.69
N ALA A 170 -28.06 50.61 10.86
CA ALA A 170 -27.78 49.21 11.07
C ALA A 170 -27.22 48.59 9.80
N SER A 171 -26.05 47.95 9.85
CA SER A 171 -25.39 47.35 8.74
C SER A 171 -25.23 45.84 8.92
N TYR A 172 -25.46 45.10 7.84
CA TYR A 172 -25.38 43.64 7.83
C TYR A 172 -24.54 43.15 6.65
N THR A 173 -23.77 42.09 6.86
CA THR A 173 -22.88 41.53 5.85
C THR A 173 -22.99 40.02 5.79
N ASN A 174 -22.81 39.49 4.59
CA ASN A 174 -22.66 38.04 4.33
C ASN A 174 -23.80 37.17 4.90
N LEU A 175 -25.03 37.62 4.82
CA LEU A 175 -26.17 36.84 5.22
C LEU A 175 -26.42 35.68 4.26
N SER A 176 -26.83 34.56 4.80
CA SER A 176 -27.24 33.40 3.99
C SER A 176 -28.55 33.67 3.25
N GLY A 177 -28.83 32.91 2.19
CA GLY A 177 -30.15 32.93 1.56
C GLY A 177 -31.22 32.51 2.57
N GLY A 178 -32.31 33.29 2.64
CA GLY A 178 -33.38 33.08 3.59
C GLY A 178 -34.28 34.29 3.75
N ASP A 179 -35.25 34.19 4.66
CA ASP A 179 -36.19 35.26 5.01
C ASP A 179 -35.79 35.84 6.38
N TYR A 180 -35.73 37.15 6.43
CA TYR A 180 -35.33 37.94 7.61
C TYR A 180 -36.34 39.06 7.83
N ILE A 181 -36.43 39.57 9.07
CA ILE A 181 -37.25 40.76 9.39
C ILE A 181 -36.37 41.75 10.13
N PHE A 182 -36.06 42.88 9.51
CA PHE A 182 -35.41 43.97 10.15
C PHE A 182 -36.45 44.77 11.00
N ARG A 183 -36.16 44.94 12.28
CA ARG A 183 -36.96 45.73 13.23
C ARG A 183 -36.10 46.80 13.87
N VAL A 184 -36.66 47.97 13.98
CA VAL A 184 -36.05 49.07 14.75
C VAL A 184 -37.08 49.79 15.56
N LYS A 185 -36.73 50.11 16.77
CA LYS A 185 -37.48 50.91 17.72
C LYS A 185 -36.59 52.07 18.25
N GLY A 186 -37.20 53.12 18.76
CA GLY A 186 -36.44 54.23 19.25
C GLY A 186 -37.21 55.05 20.26
N THR A 187 -36.50 56.03 20.87
CA THR A 187 -37.03 56.91 21.91
C THR A 187 -37.09 58.34 21.38
N ASN A 188 -37.85 59.17 22.13
CA ASN A 188 -37.65 60.60 22.09
C ASN A 188 -36.45 61.01 22.96
N ASN A 189 -36.18 62.31 23.09
CA ASN A 189 -35.10 62.89 23.91
C ASN A 189 -35.21 62.61 25.38
N ASP A 190 -36.40 62.25 25.88
CA ASP A 190 -36.68 61.95 27.30
C ASP A 190 -36.79 60.48 27.61
N GLY A 191 -36.45 59.59 26.62
CA GLY A 191 -36.39 58.17 26.83
C GLY A 191 -37.75 57.44 26.68
N VAL A 192 -38.77 58.09 26.11
CA VAL A 192 -40.08 57.47 25.87
C VAL A 192 -39.98 56.65 24.62
N TRP A 193 -40.08 55.33 24.77
CA TRP A 193 -39.94 54.37 23.71
C TRP A 193 -41.18 54.26 22.83
N ASN A 194 -40.97 54.19 21.52
CA ASN A 194 -41.91 53.61 20.56
C ASN A 194 -41.59 52.11 20.44
N GLU A 195 -42.27 51.27 21.24
CA GLU A 195 -42.06 49.81 21.27
C GLU A 195 -42.58 49.10 20.03
N GLU A 196 -43.54 49.69 19.28
CA GLU A 196 -44.05 49.15 18.03
C GLU A 196 -42.98 49.23 16.95
N GLY A 197 -42.29 50.37 16.87
CA GLY A 197 -41.23 50.64 15.93
C GLY A 197 -41.65 50.49 14.45
N VAL A 198 -40.72 50.09 13.61
CA VAL A 198 -40.95 49.75 12.20
C VAL A 198 -40.27 48.44 11.82
N ALA A 199 -40.89 47.71 10.89
CA ALA A 199 -40.35 46.43 10.41
C ALA A 199 -40.35 46.32 8.88
N ILE A 200 -39.29 45.75 8.33
CA ILE A 200 -39.17 45.41 6.89
C ILE A 200 -38.80 43.95 6.74
N HIS A 201 -39.53 43.23 5.89
CA HIS A 201 -39.20 41.88 5.51
C HIS A 201 -38.12 41.88 4.42
N ILE A 202 -37.12 41.04 4.57
CA ILE A 202 -35.99 40.91 3.67
C ILE A 202 -35.91 39.43 3.24
N ARG A 203 -35.97 39.19 1.96
CA ARG A 203 -35.70 37.86 1.39
C ARG A 203 -34.39 37.89 0.62
N ILE A 204 -33.46 37.03 0.99
CA ILE A 204 -32.21 36.84 0.25
C ILE A 204 -32.33 35.58 -0.60
N VAL A 205 -32.34 35.75 -1.93
CA VAL A 205 -32.46 34.64 -2.86
C VAL A 205 -31.12 33.88 -2.93
N PRO A 206 -31.09 32.58 -2.59
CA PRO A 206 -29.85 31.83 -2.66
C PRO A 206 -29.41 31.59 -4.11
N PRO A 207 -28.11 31.32 -4.36
CA PRO A 207 -27.62 31.00 -5.69
C PRO A 207 -28.24 29.69 -6.19
N PHE A 208 -28.47 29.59 -7.51
CA PHE A 208 -29.16 28.45 -8.15
C PHE A 208 -28.55 27.08 -7.76
N TYR A 209 -27.21 27.03 -7.56
CA TYR A 209 -26.50 25.79 -7.21
C TYR A 209 -26.74 25.35 -5.75
N LYS A 210 -27.32 26.21 -4.90
CA LYS A 210 -27.77 25.87 -3.54
C LYS A 210 -29.27 25.54 -3.45
N THR A 211 -29.98 25.61 -4.57
CA THR A 211 -31.40 25.23 -4.60
C THR A 211 -31.55 23.71 -4.54
N ASN A 212 -32.59 23.25 -3.86
CA ASN A 212 -32.87 21.82 -3.73
C ASN A 212 -33.01 21.13 -5.10
N THR A 213 -33.63 21.83 -6.07
CA THR A 213 -33.79 21.32 -7.45
C THR A 213 -32.45 21.08 -8.14
N PHE A 214 -31.51 22.01 -8.01
CA PHE A 214 -30.18 21.84 -8.60
C PHE A 214 -29.39 20.73 -7.91
N ILE A 215 -29.45 20.64 -6.58
CA ILE A 215 -28.77 19.60 -5.82
C ILE A 215 -29.29 18.23 -6.22
N ILE A 216 -30.63 18.03 -6.28
CA ILE A 216 -31.25 16.78 -6.70
C ILE A 216 -30.86 16.42 -8.14
N ALA A 217 -30.93 17.38 -9.06
CA ALA A 217 -30.52 17.17 -10.46
C ALA A 217 -29.04 16.76 -10.57
N SER A 218 -28.16 17.39 -9.79
CA SER A 218 -26.72 17.07 -9.76
C SER A 218 -26.46 15.67 -9.21
N ILE A 219 -27.19 15.25 -8.16
CA ILE A 219 -27.09 13.91 -7.62
C ILE A 219 -27.53 12.88 -8.66
N ILE A 220 -28.70 13.10 -9.30
CA ILE A 220 -29.19 12.20 -10.34
C ILE A 220 -28.20 12.09 -11.50
N PHE A 221 -27.66 13.22 -11.96
CA PHE A 221 -26.66 13.24 -13.03
C PHE A 221 -25.40 12.47 -12.65
N THR A 222 -24.90 12.65 -11.42
CA THR A 222 -23.72 11.95 -10.91
C THR A 222 -23.98 10.43 -10.85
N VAL A 223 -25.12 10.02 -10.30
CA VAL A 223 -25.49 8.59 -10.22
C VAL A 223 -25.58 7.96 -11.61
N LEU A 224 -26.28 8.63 -12.55
CA LEU A 224 -26.38 8.15 -13.93
C LEU A 224 -24.99 8.03 -14.60
N SER A 225 -24.14 9.03 -14.40
CA SER A 225 -22.77 9.03 -14.94
C SER A 225 -21.96 7.86 -14.40
N ILE A 226 -22.07 7.58 -13.10
CA ILE A 226 -21.40 6.44 -12.46
C ILE A 226 -21.93 5.12 -13.03
N ILE A 227 -23.24 4.97 -13.18
CA ILE A 227 -23.86 3.75 -13.75
C ILE A 227 -23.38 3.53 -15.19
N LEU A 228 -23.39 4.57 -16.02
CA LEU A 228 -22.90 4.52 -17.41
C LEU A 228 -21.42 4.18 -17.48
N PHE A 229 -20.60 4.78 -16.62
CA PHE A 229 -19.16 4.48 -16.51
C PHE A 229 -18.91 3.00 -16.16
N PHE A 230 -19.61 2.49 -15.12
CA PHE A 230 -19.48 1.08 -14.74
C PHE A 230 -19.97 0.13 -15.82
N ARG A 231 -21.09 0.43 -16.48
CA ARG A 231 -21.57 -0.37 -17.62
C ARG A 231 -20.55 -0.39 -18.78
N TYR A 232 -20.02 0.76 -19.15
CA TYR A 232 -18.99 0.85 -20.19
C TYR A 232 -17.75 0.03 -19.82
N ARG A 233 -17.23 0.23 -18.59
CA ARG A 233 -16.06 -0.48 -18.09
C ARG A 233 -16.29 -1.99 -18.03
N THR A 234 -17.43 -2.42 -17.51
CA THR A 234 -17.78 -3.85 -17.41
C THR A 234 -17.88 -4.50 -18.79
N ASN A 235 -18.51 -3.83 -19.75
CA ASN A 235 -18.60 -4.35 -21.10
C ASN A 235 -17.23 -4.45 -21.80
N ARG A 236 -16.37 -3.48 -21.57
CA ARG A 236 -14.99 -3.51 -22.08
C ARG A 236 -14.20 -4.68 -21.49
N ILE A 237 -14.24 -4.83 -20.15
CA ILE A 237 -13.56 -5.94 -19.46
C ILE A 237 -14.08 -7.31 -19.93
N ARG A 238 -15.40 -7.45 -20.13
CA ARG A 238 -15.98 -8.70 -20.65
C ARG A 238 -15.45 -9.05 -22.04
N LYS A 239 -15.37 -8.06 -22.94
CA LYS A 239 -14.81 -8.29 -24.28
C LYS A 239 -13.32 -8.65 -24.25
N GLU A 240 -12.53 -7.95 -23.43
CA GLU A 240 -11.10 -8.24 -23.24
C GLU A 240 -10.90 -9.65 -22.64
N LYS A 241 -11.73 -10.02 -21.64
CA LYS A 241 -11.69 -11.36 -21.04
C LYS A 241 -12.00 -12.47 -22.06
N GLN A 242 -13.05 -12.31 -22.87
CA GLN A 242 -13.39 -13.28 -23.90
C GLN A 242 -12.26 -13.45 -24.93
N LEU A 243 -11.67 -12.33 -25.38
CA LEU A 243 -10.55 -12.38 -26.32
C LEU A 243 -9.33 -13.07 -25.69
N LEU A 244 -9.06 -12.80 -24.41
CA LEU A 244 -7.96 -13.41 -23.68
C LEU A 244 -8.18 -14.93 -23.48
N GLU A 245 -9.41 -15.34 -23.15
CA GLU A 245 -9.78 -16.75 -23.01
C GLU A 245 -9.54 -17.53 -24.31
N ILE A 246 -9.98 -16.98 -25.46
CA ILE A 246 -9.72 -17.58 -26.78
C ILE A 246 -8.22 -17.70 -27.02
N LYS A 247 -7.46 -16.63 -26.75
CA LYS A 247 -6.02 -16.62 -26.98
C LYS A 247 -5.26 -17.60 -26.05
N VAL A 248 -5.71 -17.72 -24.79
CA VAL A 248 -5.18 -18.72 -23.85
C VAL A 248 -5.46 -20.13 -24.36
N GLN A 249 -6.68 -20.40 -24.84
CA GLN A 249 -7.04 -21.71 -25.38
C GLN A 249 -6.22 -22.07 -26.61
N GLU A 250 -6.04 -21.14 -27.55
CA GLU A 250 -5.18 -21.33 -28.73
C GLU A 250 -3.73 -21.65 -28.32
N ARG A 251 -3.17 -20.85 -27.42
CA ARG A 251 -1.80 -21.05 -26.92
C ARG A 251 -1.64 -22.37 -26.16
N THR A 252 -2.66 -22.76 -25.40
CA THR A 252 -2.62 -24.04 -24.67
C THR A 252 -2.62 -25.22 -25.65
N LEU A 253 -3.43 -25.16 -26.69
CA LEU A 253 -3.45 -26.19 -27.75
C LEU A 253 -2.12 -26.24 -28.51
N GLU A 254 -1.58 -25.08 -28.91
CA GLU A 254 -0.26 -24.99 -29.57
C GLU A 254 0.85 -25.58 -28.70
N LEU A 255 0.86 -25.20 -27.38
CA LEU A 255 1.85 -25.72 -26.44
C LEU A 255 1.73 -27.24 -26.23
N ALA A 256 0.49 -27.72 -26.09
CA ALA A 256 0.25 -29.18 -25.98
C ALA A 256 0.75 -29.94 -27.21
N GLN A 257 0.52 -29.40 -28.41
CA GLN A 257 1.02 -30.02 -29.65
C GLN A 257 2.57 -30.00 -29.70
N LYS A 258 3.17 -28.83 -29.39
CA LYS A 258 4.65 -28.74 -29.35
C LYS A 258 5.28 -29.68 -28.33
N ASN A 259 4.68 -29.79 -27.14
CA ASN A 259 5.16 -30.73 -26.13
C ASN A 259 5.06 -32.19 -26.62
N LYS A 260 3.96 -32.54 -27.27
CA LYS A 260 3.80 -33.87 -27.86
C LYS A 260 4.86 -34.16 -28.90
N ASP A 261 5.14 -33.21 -29.80
CA ASP A 261 6.12 -33.35 -30.86
C ASP A 261 7.55 -33.50 -30.31
N ILE A 262 7.89 -32.67 -29.28
CA ILE A 262 9.17 -32.76 -28.56
C ILE A 262 9.30 -34.12 -27.86
N THR A 263 8.29 -34.52 -27.08
CA THR A 263 8.32 -35.83 -26.38
C THR A 263 8.47 -36.99 -27.35
N SER A 264 7.72 -36.97 -28.46
CA SER A 264 7.84 -38.00 -29.51
C SER A 264 9.24 -38.05 -30.11
N SER A 265 9.89 -36.90 -30.29
CA SER A 265 11.27 -36.83 -30.80
C SER A 265 12.27 -37.40 -29.80
N ILE A 266 12.09 -37.11 -28.49
CA ILE A 266 12.94 -37.66 -27.44
C ILE A 266 12.71 -39.17 -27.27
N GLU A 267 11.47 -39.66 -27.39
CA GLU A 267 11.17 -41.10 -27.39
C GLU A 267 11.81 -41.83 -28.58
N TYR A 268 11.90 -41.15 -29.71
CA TYR A 268 12.64 -41.68 -30.84
C TYR A 268 14.14 -41.76 -30.54
N ALA A 269 14.73 -40.72 -29.95
CA ALA A 269 16.12 -40.72 -29.50
C ALA A 269 16.41 -41.86 -28.49
N LYS A 270 15.46 -42.12 -27.55
CA LYS A 270 15.53 -43.24 -26.61
C LYS A 270 15.67 -44.57 -27.34
N ARG A 271 14.84 -44.82 -28.35
CA ARG A 271 14.93 -46.07 -29.17
C ARG A 271 16.27 -46.23 -29.85
N ILE A 272 16.87 -45.13 -30.32
CA ILE A 272 18.22 -45.16 -30.91
C ILE A 272 19.25 -45.52 -29.84
N GLN A 273 19.18 -44.87 -28.67
CA GLN A 273 20.08 -45.13 -27.55
C GLN A 273 19.98 -46.58 -27.04
N GLU A 274 18.77 -47.10 -26.87
CA GLU A 274 18.55 -48.51 -26.48
C GLU A 274 19.08 -49.52 -27.54
N ALA A 275 19.01 -49.16 -28.81
CA ALA A 275 19.50 -50.01 -29.88
C ALA A 275 21.05 -50.12 -29.95
N ILE A 276 21.76 -49.11 -29.45
CA ILE A 276 23.24 -49.13 -29.39
C ILE A 276 23.77 -49.81 -28.13
N LEU A 277 22.97 -49.83 -27.03
CA LEU A 277 23.38 -50.50 -25.80
C LEU A 277 23.44 -52.00 -25.99
N PRO A 278 24.43 -52.72 -25.39
CA PRO A 278 24.50 -54.15 -25.43
C PRO A 278 23.25 -54.79 -24.84
N GLN A 279 22.66 -55.78 -25.54
CA GLN A 279 21.51 -56.50 -24.97
C GLN A 279 21.94 -57.24 -23.72
N GLN A 280 21.17 -57.12 -22.66
CA GLN A 280 21.48 -57.75 -21.36
C GLN A 280 21.60 -59.27 -21.48
N ASP A 281 20.78 -59.92 -22.29
CA ASP A 281 20.85 -61.36 -22.55
C ASP A 281 22.22 -61.75 -23.12
N PHE A 282 22.82 -60.93 -23.99
CA PHE A 282 24.16 -61.15 -24.48
C PHE A 282 25.20 -61.08 -23.38
N ILE A 283 25.08 -60.12 -22.47
CA ILE A 283 25.98 -59.99 -21.33
C ILE A 283 25.83 -61.19 -20.38
N PHE A 284 24.60 -61.57 -20.02
CA PHE A 284 24.33 -62.70 -19.13
C PHE A 284 24.78 -64.06 -19.70
N LYS A 285 24.84 -64.19 -21.00
CA LYS A 285 25.42 -65.39 -21.64
C LYS A 285 26.90 -65.57 -21.29
N TYR A 286 27.66 -64.51 -21.20
CA TYR A 286 29.10 -64.54 -20.92
C TYR A 286 29.46 -64.23 -19.45
N LEU A 287 28.56 -63.53 -18.74
CA LEU A 287 28.64 -63.22 -17.31
C LEU A 287 27.35 -63.70 -16.61
N PRO A 288 27.13 -65.01 -16.46
CA PRO A 288 25.84 -65.55 -16.01
C PRO A 288 25.49 -65.16 -14.57
N HIS A 289 26.48 -64.83 -13.75
CA HIS A 289 26.30 -64.35 -12.37
C HIS A 289 26.50 -62.84 -12.33
N SER A 290 25.62 -62.10 -13.01
CA SER A 290 25.65 -60.62 -13.03
C SER A 290 24.25 -60.02 -13.01
N PHE A 291 24.17 -58.74 -12.68
CA PHE A 291 22.99 -57.90 -12.89
C PHE A 291 23.41 -56.52 -13.41
N ILE A 292 22.47 -55.86 -14.05
CA ILE A 292 22.58 -54.44 -14.46
C ILE A 292 21.32 -53.74 -14.00
N LEU A 293 21.46 -52.84 -13.01
CA LEU A 293 20.44 -51.88 -12.58
C LEU A 293 20.69 -50.59 -13.37
N TYR A 294 19.80 -50.30 -14.30
CA TYR A 294 19.88 -49.12 -15.16
C TYR A 294 18.56 -48.35 -15.13
N LYS A 295 18.60 -47.18 -14.55
CA LYS A 295 17.42 -46.32 -14.34
C LYS A 295 17.73 -44.90 -14.83
N PRO A 296 17.36 -44.56 -16.05
CA PRO A 296 17.44 -43.18 -16.53
C PRO A 296 16.59 -42.22 -15.66
N LYS A 297 17.07 -41.02 -15.43
CA LYS A 297 16.32 -39.93 -14.77
C LYS A 297 15.26 -39.38 -15.74
N ASP A 298 15.62 -39.13 -16.96
CA ASP A 298 14.77 -38.60 -18.01
C ASP A 298 14.38 -39.70 -19.01
N ILE A 299 13.78 -39.31 -20.13
CA ILE A 299 13.41 -40.27 -21.22
C ILE A 299 14.64 -40.95 -21.80
N VAL A 300 15.77 -40.23 -21.88
CA VAL A 300 17.07 -40.69 -22.33
C VAL A 300 18.11 -40.47 -21.24
N SER A 301 19.21 -41.18 -21.20
CA SER A 301 20.21 -41.21 -20.14
C SER A 301 21.57 -40.68 -20.60
N GLY A 302 22.27 -39.99 -19.68
CA GLY A 302 23.70 -39.73 -19.82
C GLY A 302 24.55 -40.96 -19.51
N ASP A 303 24.12 -41.75 -18.51
CA ASP A 303 24.79 -43.00 -18.15
C ASP A 303 24.60 -44.07 -19.22
N PHE A 304 25.61 -44.89 -19.37
CA PHE A 304 25.49 -46.08 -20.18
C PHE A 304 26.47 -47.17 -19.71
N TYR A 305 26.18 -48.40 -20.08
CA TYR A 305 27.11 -49.52 -19.91
C TYR A 305 27.59 -50.01 -21.27
N TRP A 306 28.82 -50.53 -21.31
CA TRP A 306 29.41 -51.10 -22.48
C TRP A 306 29.92 -52.51 -22.18
N PHE A 307 29.75 -53.45 -23.11
CA PHE A 307 30.24 -54.82 -23.00
C PHE A 307 30.72 -55.34 -24.34
N GLY A 308 31.86 -56.02 -24.34
CA GLY A 308 32.37 -56.70 -25.52
C GLY A 308 33.38 -57.80 -25.21
N ILE A 309 33.66 -58.62 -26.19
CA ILE A 309 34.65 -59.73 -26.09
C ILE A 309 35.69 -59.50 -27.14
N LYS A 310 36.95 -59.45 -26.74
CA LYS A 310 38.08 -59.32 -27.67
C LYS A 310 39.27 -60.14 -27.17
N ASN A 311 39.90 -60.95 -28.06
CA ASN A 311 41.05 -61.74 -27.69
C ASN A 311 40.82 -62.66 -26.46
N ASN A 312 39.64 -63.31 -26.36
CA ASN A 312 39.17 -64.10 -25.24
C ASN A 312 39.05 -63.34 -23.88
N LYS A 313 39.14 -62.03 -23.94
CA LYS A 313 38.91 -61.16 -22.72
C LYS A 313 37.52 -60.60 -22.78
N LYS A 314 36.82 -60.62 -21.65
CA LYS A 314 35.52 -59.95 -21.43
C LYS A 314 35.78 -58.54 -20.89
N ILE A 315 35.26 -57.54 -21.57
CA ILE A 315 35.48 -56.12 -21.26
C ILE A 315 34.13 -55.50 -20.92
N ILE A 316 34.01 -54.87 -19.75
CA ILE A 316 32.79 -54.20 -19.29
C ILE A 316 33.12 -52.83 -18.73
N ALA A 317 32.26 -51.87 -19.01
CA ALA A 317 32.38 -50.52 -18.47
C ALA A 317 31.04 -50.00 -17.96
N ALA A 318 31.08 -49.27 -16.83
CA ALA A 318 30.04 -48.37 -16.41
C ALA A 318 30.53 -46.93 -16.65
N VAL A 319 29.76 -46.17 -17.37
CA VAL A 319 30.12 -44.84 -17.81
C VAL A 319 29.02 -43.86 -17.39
N ASP A 320 29.44 -42.78 -16.77
CA ASP A 320 28.62 -41.71 -16.28
C ASP A 320 29.03 -40.43 -17.05
N CYS A 321 28.15 -39.91 -17.87
CA CYS A 321 28.43 -38.72 -18.69
C CYS A 321 27.94 -37.44 -18.01
N THR A 322 28.66 -36.36 -18.25
CA THR A 322 28.20 -35.03 -17.80
C THR A 322 26.84 -34.66 -18.40
N GLY A 323 25.88 -34.35 -17.49
CA GLY A 323 24.53 -33.96 -17.85
C GLY A 323 23.60 -35.13 -18.08
N HIS A 324 22.31 -34.87 -17.91
CA HIS A 324 21.24 -35.86 -18.09
C HIS A 324 20.32 -35.45 -19.25
N GLY A 325 19.37 -36.30 -19.61
CA GLY A 325 18.46 -36.06 -20.72
C GLY A 325 19.16 -36.01 -22.09
N VAL A 326 18.69 -35.18 -23.00
CA VAL A 326 19.17 -35.14 -24.38
C VAL A 326 20.67 -34.85 -24.53
N PRO A 327 21.26 -33.87 -23.83
CA PRO A 327 22.71 -33.63 -23.90
C PRO A 327 23.52 -34.83 -23.41
N GLY A 328 23.14 -35.42 -22.26
CA GLY A 328 23.79 -36.65 -21.77
C GLY A 328 23.70 -37.83 -22.75
N ALA A 329 22.56 -38.00 -23.40
CA ALA A 329 22.37 -39.03 -24.40
C ALA A 329 23.32 -38.88 -25.62
N PHE A 330 23.60 -37.67 -26.06
CA PHE A 330 24.62 -37.44 -27.08
C PHE A 330 26.02 -37.83 -26.61
N MET A 331 26.36 -37.52 -25.36
CA MET A 331 27.63 -37.91 -24.76
C MET A 331 27.76 -39.43 -24.66
N SER A 332 26.69 -40.12 -24.23
CA SER A 332 26.69 -41.59 -24.16
C SER A 332 26.86 -42.24 -25.53
N MET A 333 26.27 -41.70 -26.60
CA MET A 333 26.46 -42.17 -27.97
C MET A 333 27.92 -41.98 -28.44
N ILE A 334 28.52 -40.83 -28.16
CA ILE A 334 29.93 -40.55 -28.48
C ILE A 334 30.82 -41.57 -27.76
N GLY A 335 30.64 -41.75 -26.46
CA GLY A 335 31.41 -42.67 -25.64
C GLY A 335 31.29 -44.11 -26.11
N HIS A 336 30.06 -44.54 -26.38
CA HIS A 336 29.80 -45.91 -26.88
C HIS A 336 30.48 -46.16 -28.24
N ASN A 337 30.37 -45.27 -29.19
CA ASN A 337 31.00 -45.40 -30.51
C ASN A 337 32.53 -45.42 -30.39
N LEU A 338 33.11 -44.54 -29.56
CA LEU A 338 34.56 -44.53 -29.33
C LEU A 338 35.03 -45.82 -28.67
N LEU A 339 34.32 -46.38 -27.70
CA LEU A 339 34.67 -47.67 -27.09
C LEU A 339 34.61 -48.79 -28.12
N ASN A 340 33.59 -48.82 -29.01
CA ASN A 340 33.51 -49.78 -30.10
C ASN A 340 34.72 -49.66 -31.04
N GLN A 341 35.08 -48.45 -31.45
CA GLN A 341 36.25 -48.25 -32.31
C GLN A 341 37.55 -48.71 -31.64
N ILE A 342 37.77 -48.30 -30.37
CA ILE A 342 39.01 -48.62 -29.63
C ILE A 342 39.15 -50.11 -29.41
N ILE A 343 38.08 -50.78 -28.97
CA ILE A 343 38.14 -52.18 -28.55
C ILE A 343 37.91 -53.13 -29.74
N ASN A 344 36.81 -52.90 -30.46
CA ASN A 344 36.42 -53.87 -31.50
C ASN A 344 37.23 -53.70 -32.83
N GLU A 345 37.48 -52.43 -33.25
CA GLU A 345 38.20 -52.18 -34.51
C GLU A 345 39.71 -52.14 -34.27
N ASN A 346 40.20 -51.36 -33.29
CA ASN A 346 41.66 -51.24 -33.06
C ASN A 346 42.26 -52.40 -32.23
N GLY A 347 41.42 -53.24 -31.60
CA GLY A 347 41.85 -54.40 -30.83
C GLY A 347 42.52 -54.13 -29.49
N ILE A 348 42.38 -52.96 -28.96
CA ILE A 348 43.00 -52.55 -27.68
C ILE A 348 42.23 -53.19 -26.51
N THR A 349 42.95 -53.91 -25.63
CA THR A 349 42.35 -54.62 -24.48
C THR A 349 42.96 -54.25 -23.10
N SER A 350 43.98 -53.39 -23.06
CA SER A 350 44.48 -52.83 -21.77
C SER A 350 43.53 -51.72 -21.29
N PRO A 351 42.97 -51.83 -20.08
CA PRO A 351 42.01 -50.84 -19.58
C PRO A 351 42.59 -49.42 -19.52
N SER A 352 43.82 -49.23 -19.11
CA SER A 352 44.45 -47.92 -19.06
C SER A 352 44.62 -47.32 -20.46
N GLU A 353 45.00 -48.15 -21.45
CA GLU A 353 45.15 -47.69 -22.85
C GLU A 353 43.79 -47.38 -23.49
N ILE A 354 42.75 -48.17 -23.18
CA ILE A 354 41.38 -47.89 -23.63
C ILE A 354 40.95 -46.51 -23.11
N LEU A 355 41.15 -46.20 -21.82
CA LEU A 355 40.78 -44.89 -21.26
C LEU A 355 41.64 -43.74 -21.83
N ASN A 356 42.92 -43.95 -22.10
CA ASN A 356 43.78 -42.97 -22.76
C ASN A 356 43.25 -42.62 -24.16
N GLN A 357 42.93 -43.64 -24.96
CA GLN A 357 42.39 -43.43 -26.32
C GLN A 357 40.98 -42.83 -26.29
N LEU A 358 40.13 -43.24 -25.32
CA LEU A 358 38.81 -42.69 -25.13
C LEU A 358 38.90 -41.20 -24.79
N ASN A 359 39.82 -40.78 -23.91
CA ASN A 359 40.04 -39.40 -23.57
C ASN A 359 40.42 -38.56 -24.80
N LEU A 360 41.36 -39.05 -25.62
CA LEU A 360 41.74 -38.38 -26.87
C LEU A 360 40.56 -38.28 -27.83
N GLY A 361 39.83 -39.37 -27.98
CA GLY A 361 38.66 -39.45 -28.87
C GLY A 361 37.56 -38.48 -28.47
N VAL A 362 37.21 -38.37 -27.19
CA VAL A 362 36.20 -37.42 -26.67
C VAL A 362 36.65 -35.98 -26.88
N GLN A 363 37.93 -35.67 -26.57
CA GLN A 363 38.47 -34.32 -26.81
C GLN A 363 38.42 -33.92 -28.29
N GLN A 364 38.71 -34.84 -29.18
CA GLN A 364 38.63 -34.62 -30.64
C GLN A 364 37.18 -34.43 -31.11
N ALA A 365 36.28 -35.31 -30.68
CA ALA A 365 34.86 -35.26 -31.05
C ALA A 365 34.18 -33.97 -30.61
N LEU A 366 34.50 -33.48 -29.40
CA LEU A 366 33.95 -32.24 -28.84
C LEU A 366 34.80 -31.01 -29.14
N LYS A 367 35.91 -31.15 -29.91
CA LYS A 367 36.85 -30.05 -30.23
C LYS A 367 37.34 -29.31 -28.99
N GLN A 368 37.63 -30.05 -27.91
CA GLN A 368 38.07 -29.49 -26.63
C GLN A 368 39.55 -29.07 -26.74
N HIS A 369 39.79 -27.75 -26.71
CA HIS A 369 41.10 -27.11 -26.71
C HIS A 369 41.23 -26.23 -25.45
N GLU A 370 42.42 -25.68 -25.18
CA GLU A 370 42.67 -24.87 -23.97
C GLU A 370 41.70 -23.70 -23.74
N ASN A 371 41.02 -23.21 -24.79
CA ASN A 371 40.04 -22.11 -24.75
C ASN A 371 38.61 -22.53 -25.12
N SER A 372 38.29 -23.82 -25.09
CA SER A 372 36.95 -24.30 -25.43
C SER A 372 35.96 -24.08 -24.30
N GLU A 373 34.74 -23.64 -24.63
CA GLU A 373 33.63 -23.47 -23.67
C GLU A 373 33.04 -24.82 -23.23
N THR A 374 33.20 -25.87 -24.04
CA THR A 374 32.68 -27.22 -23.77
C THR A 374 33.62 -27.97 -22.83
N ARG A 375 33.09 -28.31 -21.66
CA ARG A 375 33.80 -29.06 -20.61
C ARG A 375 33.17 -30.43 -20.35
N ASP A 376 32.32 -30.87 -21.28
CA ASP A 376 31.63 -32.15 -21.15
C ASP A 376 32.62 -33.29 -21.19
N GLY A 377 32.35 -34.29 -20.38
CA GLY A 377 33.21 -35.45 -20.24
C GLY A 377 32.43 -36.67 -19.71
N MET A 378 33.17 -37.65 -19.24
CA MET A 378 32.57 -38.81 -18.63
C MET A 378 33.48 -39.42 -17.57
N ASP A 379 32.86 -39.96 -16.54
CA ASP A 379 33.51 -40.77 -15.51
C ASP A 379 33.35 -42.26 -15.87
N VAL A 380 34.39 -43.02 -15.77
CA VAL A 380 34.41 -44.39 -16.29
C VAL A 380 35.00 -45.37 -15.28
N CYS A 381 34.30 -46.46 -15.02
CA CYS A 381 34.86 -47.66 -14.40
C CYS A 381 34.95 -48.74 -15.46
N LEU A 382 36.16 -49.18 -15.83
CA LEU A 382 36.39 -50.16 -16.90
C LEU A 382 37.18 -51.36 -16.39
N CYS A 383 36.59 -52.55 -16.62
CA CYS A 383 37.13 -53.84 -16.18
C CYS A 383 37.36 -54.78 -17.38
N VAL A 384 38.47 -55.47 -17.37
CA VAL A 384 38.85 -56.51 -18.35
C VAL A 384 39.10 -57.82 -17.60
N PHE A 385 38.24 -58.81 -17.86
CA PHE A 385 38.35 -60.15 -17.27
C PHE A 385 39.09 -61.06 -18.26
N ASP A 386 40.11 -61.73 -17.77
CA ASP A 386 40.87 -62.74 -18.48
C ASP A 386 40.70 -64.07 -17.73
N ASP A 387 39.76 -64.89 -18.19
CA ASP A 387 39.43 -66.20 -17.60
C ASP A 387 40.60 -67.18 -17.65
N PHE A 388 41.51 -67.05 -18.64
CA PHE A 388 42.63 -67.95 -18.77
C PHE A 388 43.72 -67.73 -17.72
N THR A 389 43.95 -66.44 -17.37
CA THR A 389 44.94 -66.04 -16.39
C THR A 389 44.36 -65.84 -15.01
N GLN A 390 43.02 -65.89 -14.82
CA GLN A 390 42.28 -65.59 -13.61
C GLN A 390 42.61 -64.18 -13.08
N LYS A 391 42.73 -63.20 -13.97
CA LYS A 391 43.05 -61.82 -13.64
C LYS A 391 41.96 -60.90 -14.12
N LEU A 392 41.70 -59.89 -13.29
CA LEU A 392 40.94 -58.70 -13.63
C LEU A 392 41.89 -57.50 -13.74
N ASN A 393 41.90 -56.87 -14.88
CA ASN A 393 42.57 -55.58 -15.03
C ASN A 393 41.52 -54.46 -14.98
N TYR A 394 41.77 -53.48 -14.16
CA TYR A 394 40.87 -52.34 -13.96
C TYR A 394 41.60 -51.02 -14.19
N ALA A 395 40.91 -50.07 -14.81
CA ALA A 395 41.26 -48.65 -14.84
C ALA A 395 39.99 -47.81 -14.65
N GLY A 396 40.11 -46.70 -13.95
CA GLY A 396 38.99 -45.81 -13.67
C GLY A 396 39.32 -44.33 -13.90
N ALA A 397 38.36 -43.61 -14.47
CA ALA A 397 38.32 -42.16 -14.48
C ALA A 397 37.29 -41.72 -13.44
N TYR A 398 37.70 -41.15 -12.31
CA TYR A 398 36.95 -40.85 -11.10
C TYR A 398 36.20 -42.05 -10.46
N ARG A 399 35.67 -42.98 -11.23
CA ARG A 399 34.82 -44.06 -10.73
C ARG A 399 35.67 -45.22 -10.18
N PRO A 400 35.52 -45.57 -8.89
CA PRO A 400 36.20 -46.68 -8.27
C PRO A 400 35.59 -48.04 -8.66
N LEU A 401 36.36 -49.10 -8.55
CA LEU A 401 35.88 -50.49 -8.56
C LEU A 401 35.74 -50.99 -7.13
N TYR A 402 34.57 -51.51 -6.77
CA TYR A 402 34.34 -52.15 -5.48
C TYR A 402 34.40 -53.70 -5.64
N ILE A 403 35.14 -54.34 -4.73
CA ILE A 403 35.25 -55.82 -4.72
C ILE A 403 34.91 -56.30 -3.32
N ILE A 404 33.95 -57.21 -3.22
CA ILE A 404 33.60 -57.89 -1.95
C ILE A 404 34.00 -59.36 -2.07
N ASN A 405 34.89 -59.84 -1.19
CA ASN A 405 35.34 -61.22 -1.16
C ASN A 405 34.39 -62.14 -0.37
N LYS A 406 34.65 -63.47 -0.35
CA LYS A 406 33.87 -64.46 0.39
C LYS A 406 33.75 -64.14 1.89
N ASN A 407 34.71 -63.43 2.48
CA ASN A 407 34.69 -63.03 3.89
C ASN A 407 33.88 -61.72 4.13
N LYS A 408 33.19 -61.19 3.09
CA LYS A 408 32.48 -59.92 3.09
C LYS A 408 33.38 -58.71 3.35
N GLU A 409 34.64 -58.80 3.02
CA GLU A 409 35.57 -57.70 3.09
C GLU A 409 35.49 -56.87 1.81
N LEU A 410 35.19 -55.58 1.96
CA LEU A 410 35.16 -54.65 0.85
C LEU A 410 36.56 -54.10 0.58
N LYS A 411 37.05 -54.29 -0.64
CA LYS A 411 38.26 -53.64 -1.19
C LYS A 411 37.84 -52.63 -2.22
N ILE A 412 38.42 -51.43 -2.17
CA ILE A 412 38.15 -50.35 -3.09
C ILE A 412 39.42 -50.09 -3.89
N PHE A 413 39.29 -50.13 -5.19
CA PHE A 413 40.32 -49.69 -6.14
C PHE A 413 39.90 -48.34 -6.65
N GLU A 414 40.62 -47.29 -6.25
CA GLU A 414 40.31 -45.91 -6.66
C GLU A 414 40.66 -45.71 -8.15
N GLY A 415 39.83 -44.93 -8.85
CA GLY A 415 40.16 -44.41 -10.17
C GLY A 415 41.07 -43.18 -10.09
N ASP A 416 41.68 -42.86 -11.22
CA ASP A 416 42.43 -41.61 -11.35
C ASP A 416 41.49 -40.40 -11.18
N LYS A 417 41.96 -39.35 -10.49
CA LYS A 417 41.13 -38.20 -10.10
C LYS A 417 40.95 -37.16 -11.22
N PHE A 418 40.64 -37.63 -12.40
CA PHE A 418 40.26 -36.83 -13.56
C PHE A 418 39.31 -37.59 -14.48
N PRO A 419 38.42 -36.88 -15.19
CA PRO A 419 37.47 -37.50 -16.11
C PRO A 419 38.10 -37.81 -17.47
N ILE A 420 37.38 -38.52 -18.29
CA ILE A 420 37.56 -38.61 -19.72
C ILE A 420 37.05 -37.31 -20.35
N GLY A 421 37.83 -36.62 -21.17
CA GLY A 421 37.47 -35.31 -21.70
C GLY A 421 37.58 -34.19 -20.66
N GLY A 422 36.81 -33.10 -20.82
CA GLY A 422 36.79 -31.95 -19.94
C GLY A 422 37.97 -30.99 -20.14
N ALA A 423 38.07 -29.94 -19.29
CA ALA A 423 39.09 -28.93 -19.42
C ALA A 423 40.50 -29.51 -19.21
N GLN A 424 41.43 -29.20 -20.12
CA GLN A 424 42.81 -29.59 -19.95
C GLN A 424 43.44 -28.94 -18.72
N ILE A 425 43.87 -29.76 -17.77
CA ILE A 425 44.91 -29.38 -16.83
C ILE A 425 46.24 -29.65 -17.55
N ARG A 426 47.18 -28.70 -17.50
CA ARG A 426 48.49 -28.82 -18.15
C ARG A 426 49.20 -30.12 -17.77
N GLY A 427 49.50 -30.98 -18.71
CA GLY A 427 50.25 -32.25 -18.59
C GLY A 427 49.58 -33.45 -19.27
N GLU A 428 50.40 -34.44 -19.68
CA GLU A 428 49.89 -35.73 -20.19
C GLU A 428 49.21 -36.47 -19.04
N ARG A 429 47.91 -36.76 -19.20
CA ARG A 429 47.14 -37.64 -18.29
C ARG A 429 47.31 -39.07 -18.78
N LYS A 430 47.76 -39.95 -17.90
CA LYS A 430 47.80 -41.39 -18.17
C LYS A 430 46.99 -42.11 -17.12
N PHE A 431 46.07 -42.94 -17.53
CA PHE A 431 45.27 -43.75 -16.62
C PHE A 431 46.11 -44.91 -16.06
N THR A 432 45.91 -45.19 -14.77
CA THR A 432 46.61 -46.26 -14.04
C THR A 432 45.87 -47.57 -14.21
N GLU A 433 46.62 -48.65 -14.52
CA GLU A 433 46.06 -50.00 -14.59
C GLU A 433 46.34 -50.76 -13.28
N HIS A 434 45.30 -51.34 -12.73
CA HIS A 434 45.37 -52.24 -11.56
C HIS A 434 45.14 -53.68 -12.02
N THR A 435 46.09 -54.59 -11.74
CA THR A 435 45.94 -56.03 -11.96
C THR A 435 45.53 -56.71 -10.66
N ILE A 436 44.42 -57.41 -10.68
CA ILE A 436 43.79 -58.02 -9.49
C ILE A 436 43.62 -59.53 -9.75
N TYR A 437 44.08 -60.36 -8.84
CA TYR A 437 43.83 -61.79 -8.93
C TYR A 437 42.43 -62.10 -8.39
N ILE A 438 41.65 -62.83 -9.15
CA ILE A 438 40.25 -63.15 -8.87
C ILE A 438 40.16 -64.51 -8.23
N ASN A 439 39.36 -64.60 -7.16
CA ASN A 439 39.00 -65.84 -6.54
C ASN A 439 37.52 -66.15 -6.72
N GLU A 440 37.16 -67.43 -6.72
CA GLU A 440 35.78 -67.87 -6.80
C GLU A 440 34.94 -67.26 -5.65
N GLY A 441 33.84 -66.57 -6.00
CA GLY A 441 32.93 -65.86 -5.09
C GLY A 441 33.24 -64.38 -4.91
N ASP A 442 34.37 -63.86 -5.46
CA ASP A 442 34.61 -62.43 -5.45
C ASP A 442 33.51 -61.74 -6.29
N THR A 443 32.94 -60.68 -5.74
CA THR A 443 31.87 -59.91 -6.38
C THR A 443 32.34 -58.49 -6.65
N PHE A 444 32.17 -58.04 -7.90
CA PHE A 444 32.65 -56.76 -8.45
C PHE A 444 31.46 -55.85 -8.68
N TYR A 445 31.60 -54.58 -8.31
CA TYR A 445 30.55 -53.54 -8.57
C TYR A 445 31.16 -52.34 -9.26
N LEU A 446 30.57 -52.05 -10.44
CA LEU A 446 30.82 -50.85 -11.23
C LEU A 446 29.56 -50.01 -11.16
N PHE A 447 29.67 -48.68 -10.93
CA PHE A 447 28.49 -47.86 -10.72
C PHE A 447 28.75 -46.38 -11.07
N SER A 448 27.66 -45.64 -11.38
CA SER A 448 27.63 -44.19 -11.45
C SER A 448 27.30 -43.61 -10.07
N ASP A 449 27.36 -42.26 -9.91
CA ASP A 449 27.09 -41.63 -8.61
C ASP A 449 25.59 -41.52 -8.28
N GLY A 450 24.69 -41.61 -9.24
CA GLY A 450 23.27 -41.36 -9.06
C GLY A 450 22.62 -42.15 -7.94
N TYR A 451 23.07 -43.41 -7.67
CA TYR A 451 22.56 -44.18 -6.53
C TYR A 451 22.95 -43.54 -5.18
N ALA A 452 24.21 -43.15 -5.05
CA ALA A 452 24.71 -42.54 -3.81
C ALA A 452 24.24 -41.10 -3.63
N ASP A 453 24.00 -40.40 -4.70
CA ASP A 453 23.61 -39.00 -4.73
C ASP A 453 22.09 -38.78 -4.63
N GLN A 454 21.30 -39.85 -4.75
CA GLN A 454 19.85 -39.77 -4.62
C GLN A 454 19.41 -39.21 -3.26
N PHE A 455 18.59 -38.18 -3.29
CA PHE A 455 17.97 -37.62 -2.08
C PHE A 455 16.76 -38.45 -1.63
N GLY A 456 16.58 -38.57 -0.32
CA GLY A 456 15.45 -39.28 0.25
C GLY A 456 15.53 -39.49 1.76
N GLY A 457 14.78 -40.48 2.26
CA GLY A 457 14.63 -40.78 3.67
C GLY A 457 13.90 -39.65 4.43
N ASP A 458 13.64 -39.86 5.71
CA ASP A 458 12.84 -38.94 6.56
C ASP A 458 13.40 -37.51 6.66
N LYS A 459 14.67 -37.32 6.33
CA LYS A 459 15.37 -36.03 6.44
C LYS A 459 15.78 -35.42 5.11
N GLY A 460 15.35 -35.98 3.98
CA GLY A 460 15.68 -35.48 2.64
C GLY A 460 17.19 -35.35 2.37
N LYS A 461 18.01 -36.31 2.84
CA LYS A 461 19.48 -36.29 2.65
C LYS A 461 19.89 -37.21 1.48
N LYS A 462 21.11 -36.96 0.95
CA LYS A 462 21.71 -37.92 0.01
C LYS A 462 21.87 -39.30 0.65
N PHE A 463 21.76 -40.37 -0.17
CA PHE A 463 21.98 -41.75 0.26
C PHE A 463 23.40 -41.95 0.78
N MET A 464 24.38 -41.41 0.12
CA MET A 464 25.81 -41.38 0.41
C MET A 464 26.53 -42.73 0.17
N LEU A 465 27.76 -42.63 -0.34
CA LEU A 465 28.61 -43.81 -0.65
C LEU A 465 28.78 -44.77 0.51
N LYS A 466 28.93 -44.29 1.78
CA LYS A 466 29.10 -45.16 2.95
C LYS A 466 27.91 -46.09 3.17
N ARG A 467 26.68 -45.57 2.98
CA ARG A 467 25.45 -46.35 3.09
C ARG A 467 25.33 -47.33 1.91
N PHE A 468 25.74 -46.92 0.74
CA PHE A 468 25.77 -47.81 -0.44
C PHE A 468 26.74 -48.99 -0.25
N GLN A 469 27.96 -48.75 0.24
CA GLN A 469 28.93 -49.75 0.59
C GLN A 469 28.37 -50.76 1.59
N GLN A 470 27.74 -50.29 2.66
CA GLN A 470 27.13 -51.13 3.68
C GLN A 470 26.01 -52.01 3.07
N LEU A 471 25.15 -51.43 2.24
CA LEU A 471 24.10 -52.17 1.57
C LEU A 471 24.66 -53.27 0.67
N LEU A 472 25.71 -53.01 -0.10
CA LEU A 472 26.36 -54.02 -0.94
C LEU A 472 26.91 -55.19 -0.11
N ILE A 473 27.49 -54.91 1.07
CA ILE A 473 27.97 -55.96 2.00
C ILE A 473 26.80 -56.79 2.59
N GLU A 474 25.70 -56.12 2.94
CA GLU A 474 24.52 -56.77 3.51
C GLU A 474 23.84 -57.71 2.53
N ILE A 475 23.81 -57.35 1.24
CA ILE A 475 23.15 -58.15 0.20
C ILE A 475 24.09 -59.20 -0.46
N TYR A 476 25.34 -59.33 -0.03
CA TYR A 476 26.34 -60.19 -0.67
C TYR A 476 25.89 -61.64 -0.84
N ASP A 477 25.23 -62.23 0.16
CA ASP A 477 24.83 -63.67 0.18
C ASP A 477 23.72 -64.00 -0.84
N TYR A 478 23.00 -63.00 -1.33
CA TYR A 478 21.93 -63.19 -2.31
C TYR A 478 22.51 -63.47 -3.71
N SER A 479 21.73 -64.14 -4.53
CA SER A 479 22.10 -64.27 -5.96
C SER A 479 22.23 -62.90 -6.64
N MET A 480 23.00 -62.79 -7.70
CA MET A 480 23.22 -61.53 -8.39
C MET A 480 21.91 -60.91 -8.86
N LYS A 481 20.96 -61.69 -9.33
CA LYS A 481 19.62 -61.22 -9.72
C LYS A 481 18.89 -60.61 -8.53
N GLU A 482 18.87 -61.31 -7.35
CA GLU A 482 18.22 -60.80 -6.15
C GLU A 482 18.89 -59.53 -5.65
N GLN A 483 20.23 -59.43 -5.75
CA GLN A 483 20.95 -58.19 -5.38
C GLN A 483 20.48 -56.99 -6.21
N GLY A 484 20.33 -57.16 -7.54
CA GLY A 484 19.81 -56.12 -8.40
C GLY A 484 18.39 -55.69 -8.00
N GLU A 485 17.50 -56.66 -7.69
CA GLU A 485 16.13 -56.38 -7.26
C GLU A 485 16.09 -55.69 -5.87
N LEU A 486 16.98 -56.07 -4.94
CA LEU A 486 17.09 -55.44 -3.61
C LEU A 486 17.60 -54.01 -3.70
N LEU A 487 18.58 -53.73 -4.57
CA LEU A 487 19.07 -52.40 -4.84
C LEU A 487 17.97 -51.52 -5.41
N ASP A 488 17.21 -52.02 -6.38
CA ASP A 488 16.08 -51.28 -6.97
C ASP A 488 15.00 -50.95 -5.93
N LYS A 489 14.57 -51.96 -5.16
CA LYS A 489 13.59 -51.74 -4.07
C LYS A 489 14.09 -50.77 -3.00
N ASN A 490 15.36 -50.83 -2.65
CA ASN A 490 15.95 -49.97 -1.62
C ASN A 490 15.99 -48.51 -2.07
N ILE A 491 16.39 -48.25 -3.33
CA ILE A 491 16.46 -46.87 -3.82
C ILE A 491 15.07 -46.26 -3.96
N GLU A 492 14.07 -47.04 -4.44
CA GLU A 492 12.69 -46.56 -4.51
C GLU A 492 12.10 -46.25 -3.12
N LYS A 493 12.37 -47.13 -2.13
CA LYS A 493 11.99 -46.88 -0.73
C LYS A 493 12.69 -45.63 -0.17
N TRP A 494 13.98 -45.44 -0.53
CA TRP A 494 14.73 -44.26 -0.12
C TRP A 494 14.18 -42.97 -0.69
N LYS A 495 13.83 -42.97 -1.98
CA LYS A 495 13.22 -41.84 -2.69
C LYS A 495 11.91 -41.38 -2.00
N ASN A 496 11.11 -42.30 -1.50
CA ASN A 496 9.85 -42.04 -0.81
C ASN A 496 8.96 -40.98 -1.56
N GLY A 497 8.86 -41.11 -2.88
CA GLY A 497 8.07 -40.22 -3.73
C GLY A 497 8.77 -38.93 -4.19
N THR A 498 10.05 -38.73 -3.85
CA THR A 498 10.86 -37.65 -4.44
C THR A 498 11.35 -38.03 -5.84
N ASP A 499 11.58 -37.02 -6.67
CA ASP A 499 12.11 -37.23 -8.02
C ASP A 499 13.52 -37.81 -7.99
N GLN A 500 13.85 -38.58 -9.01
CA GLN A 500 15.20 -39.04 -9.23
C GLN A 500 16.13 -37.90 -9.60
N VAL A 501 17.29 -37.81 -8.96
CA VAL A 501 18.21 -36.67 -9.10
C VAL A 501 19.12 -36.80 -10.28
N ASP A 502 19.60 -38.02 -10.58
CA ASP A 502 20.50 -38.33 -11.64
C ASP A 502 20.24 -39.73 -12.21
N ASP A 503 20.85 -40.06 -13.34
CA ASP A 503 20.83 -41.41 -13.92
C ASP A 503 21.48 -42.41 -12.93
N ILE A 504 20.93 -43.61 -12.78
CA ILE A 504 21.44 -44.64 -11.90
C ILE A 504 21.90 -45.83 -12.71
N LEU A 505 23.17 -46.15 -12.60
CA LEU A 505 23.76 -47.36 -13.18
C LEU A 505 24.53 -48.10 -12.08
N VAL A 506 24.18 -49.38 -11.88
CA VAL A 506 24.94 -50.29 -11.00
C VAL A 506 25.06 -51.65 -11.72
N ILE A 507 26.26 -52.11 -11.90
CA ILE A 507 26.58 -53.42 -12.46
C ILE A 507 27.22 -54.27 -11.39
N GLY A 508 26.69 -55.43 -11.11
CA GLY A 508 27.27 -56.40 -10.20
C GLY A 508 27.65 -57.67 -10.97
N ILE A 509 28.83 -58.22 -10.69
CA ILE A 509 29.35 -59.43 -11.32
C ILE A 509 30.00 -60.30 -10.23
N ARG A 510 29.61 -61.58 -10.12
CA ARG A 510 30.23 -62.53 -9.25
C ARG A 510 31.02 -63.53 -10.06
N TYR A 511 32.27 -63.72 -9.70
CA TYR A 511 33.19 -64.67 -10.34
C TYR A 511 33.10 -66.08 -9.75
#